data_4a02025e7dccf7889ad1bc7c541e5213
#
_entry.id   4a02025e7dccf7889ad1bc7c541e5213
#
_cell.length_a   1.000
_cell.length_b   1.000
_cell.length_c   1.000
_cell.angle_alpha   90.00
_cell.angle_beta   90.00
_cell.angle_gamma   90.00
#
_symmetry.space_group_name_H-M   'P 1'
#
loop_
_entity.id
_entity.type
_entity.pdbx_description
1 polymer ?
#
loop_
_entity_poly.entity_id
_entity_poly.type
_entity_poly.pdbx_seq_one_letter_code
_entity_poly.pdbx_strand_id
1 'polypeptide(L)'
;LSTGLMQNGWAVTILGSRKWGDGYVQGTAFNSYNYFANISKRINDNHQLSLTAFGAPQKHNKRSSADGLSIEEWQNVGQYMDGDSPYKYNPTFGYDKNGNVRSSNLNTYHKPQISLAHIWQIDYKSSLSTTAYVSFATGGGYSGQGRGTWNGNSISYSSWYGATDGKINTLFRNA
;
A
#
# COMPACT_ATOMS: atom_id res chain seq x y z
N LEU A 1 -21.98 0.36 -5.68
CA LEU A 1 -23.27 -0.17 -6.08
C LEU A 1 -23.88 -0.95 -4.93
N SER A 2 -25.14 -0.71 -4.61
CA SER A 2 -25.90 -1.49 -3.62
C SER A 2 -27.32 -1.68 -4.10
N THR A 3 -27.86 -2.88 -3.92
CA THR A 3 -29.27 -3.17 -4.28
C THR A 3 -30.24 -2.78 -3.16
N GLY A 4 -29.74 -2.61 -1.93
CA GLY A 4 -30.60 -2.65 -0.76
C GLY A 4 -31.18 -4.06 -0.54
N LEU A 5 -32.11 -4.20 0.39
CA LEU A 5 -32.82 -5.45 0.63
C LEU A 5 -33.93 -5.62 -0.41
N MET A 6 -33.77 -6.64 -1.25
CA MET A 6 -34.75 -7.00 -2.28
C MET A 6 -35.92 -7.80 -1.67
N GLN A 7 -37.06 -7.84 -2.36
CA GLN A 7 -38.26 -8.58 -1.91
C GLN A 7 -38.01 -10.07 -1.67
N ASN A 8 -37.07 -10.66 -2.42
CA ASN A 8 -36.67 -12.05 -2.25
C ASN A 8 -35.68 -12.28 -1.08
N GLY A 9 -35.43 -11.24 -0.26
CA GLY A 9 -34.57 -11.29 0.92
C GLY A 9 -33.05 -11.21 0.65
N TRP A 10 -32.64 -10.95 -0.58
CA TRP A 10 -31.23 -10.73 -0.91
C TRP A 10 -30.86 -9.26 -0.82
N ALA A 11 -29.62 -9.01 -0.46
CA ALA A 11 -28.98 -7.72 -0.61
C ALA A 11 -27.54 -7.90 -1.11
N VAL A 12 -27.12 -7.08 -2.05
CA VAL A 12 -25.76 -7.12 -2.63
C VAL A 12 -25.18 -5.72 -2.60
N THR A 13 -23.93 -5.63 -2.12
CA THR A 13 -23.16 -4.39 -2.17
C THR A 13 -21.78 -4.69 -2.74
N ILE A 14 -21.36 -3.91 -3.73
CA ILE A 14 -20.05 -4.00 -4.36
C ILE A 14 -19.42 -2.61 -4.39
N LEU A 15 -18.16 -2.51 -4.01
CA LEU A 15 -17.35 -1.31 -4.10
C LEU A 15 -16.00 -1.65 -4.70
N GLY A 16 -15.53 -0.79 -5.60
CA GLY A 16 -14.18 -0.81 -6.13
C GLY A 16 -13.64 0.60 -6.23
N SER A 17 -12.38 0.79 -5.89
CA SER A 17 -11.68 2.07 -6.07
C SER A 17 -10.22 1.87 -6.41
N ARG A 18 -9.63 2.86 -7.04
CA ARG A 18 -8.20 2.96 -7.29
C ARG A 18 -7.69 4.32 -6.83
N LYS A 19 -6.52 4.32 -6.20
CA LYS A 19 -5.80 5.52 -5.82
C LYS A 19 -4.35 5.40 -6.28
N TRP A 20 -3.87 6.39 -7.01
CA TRP A 20 -2.50 6.41 -7.53
C TRP A 20 -1.97 7.83 -7.60
N GLY A 21 -0.66 7.96 -7.67
CA GLY A 21 0.03 9.24 -7.82
C GLY A 21 1.53 9.10 -7.56
N ASP A 22 2.23 10.22 -7.74
CA ASP A 22 3.68 10.27 -7.57
C ASP A 22 4.11 10.47 -6.12
N GLY A 23 3.15 10.74 -5.23
CA GLY A 23 3.42 11.06 -3.83
C GLY A 23 3.90 12.50 -3.62
N TYR A 24 3.92 12.93 -2.36
CA TYR A 24 4.42 14.26 -1.99
C TYR A 24 5.93 14.31 -2.00
N VAL A 25 6.60 13.26 -1.54
CA VAL A 25 8.06 13.11 -1.51
C VAL A 25 8.53 12.55 -2.84
N GLN A 26 9.67 13.02 -3.33
CA GLN A 26 10.26 12.54 -4.59
C GLN A 26 10.38 11.01 -4.63
N GLY A 27 9.97 10.40 -5.75
CA GLY A 27 10.07 8.98 -6.00
C GLY A 27 9.22 8.10 -5.09
N THR A 28 8.20 8.65 -4.43
CA THR A 28 7.28 7.89 -3.57
C THR A 28 5.96 7.54 -4.28
N ALA A 29 6.04 7.26 -5.56
CA ALA A 29 4.89 6.85 -6.34
C ALA A 29 4.15 5.66 -5.69
N PHE A 30 2.83 5.71 -5.78
CA PHE A 30 1.96 4.68 -5.22
C PHE A 30 0.84 4.32 -6.17
N ASN A 31 0.39 3.07 -6.05
CA ASN A 31 -0.78 2.56 -6.74
C ASN A 31 -1.48 1.55 -5.83
N SER A 32 -2.72 1.82 -5.51
CA SER A 32 -3.52 0.96 -4.64
C SER A 32 -4.92 0.79 -5.20
N TYR A 33 -5.49 -0.36 -4.94
CA TYR A 33 -6.87 -0.69 -5.24
C TYR A 33 -7.58 -1.06 -3.94
N ASN A 34 -8.87 -0.83 -3.88
CA ASN A 34 -9.70 -1.36 -2.84
C ASN A 34 -10.89 -2.06 -3.49
N TYR A 35 -11.25 -3.18 -2.96
CA TYR A 35 -12.47 -3.88 -3.32
C TYR A 35 -13.19 -4.36 -2.08
N PHE A 36 -14.49 -4.34 -2.18
CA PHE A 36 -15.41 -4.84 -1.17
C PHE A 36 -16.61 -5.46 -1.87
N ALA A 37 -17.02 -6.63 -1.42
CA ALA A 37 -18.24 -7.27 -1.85
C ALA A 37 -18.95 -7.84 -0.62
N ASN A 38 -20.24 -7.62 -0.53
CA ASN A 38 -21.09 -8.25 0.46
C ASN A 38 -22.33 -8.82 -0.24
N ILE A 39 -22.66 -10.04 0.09
CA ILE A 39 -23.90 -10.69 -0.32
C ILE A 39 -24.58 -11.17 0.95
N SER A 40 -25.77 -10.67 1.21
CA SER A 40 -26.56 -11.02 2.37
C SER A 40 -27.88 -11.64 1.95
N LYS A 41 -28.33 -12.59 2.75
CA LYS A 41 -29.62 -13.26 2.60
C LYS A 41 -30.37 -13.25 3.92
N ARG A 42 -31.50 -12.62 3.94
CA ARG A 42 -32.52 -12.81 4.97
C ARG A 42 -33.28 -14.09 4.64
N ILE A 43 -33.00 -15.15 5.40
CA ILE A 43 -33.62 -16.47 5.17
C ILE A 43 -35.07 -16.43 5.61
N ASN A 44 -35.31 -15.87 6.80
CA ASN A 44 -36.61 -15.61 7.39
C ASN A 44 -36.47 -14.47 8.43
N ASP A 45 -37.49 -14.26 9.27
CA ASP A 45 -37.49 -13.17 10.24
C ASP A 45 -36.43 -13.37 11.35
N ASN A 46 -36.01 -14.58 11.56
CA ASN A 46 -35.09 -14.94 12.64
C ASN A 46 -33.66 -15.20 12.17
N HIS A 47 -33.43 -15.43 10.88
CA HIS A 47 -32.13 -15.85 10.37
C HIS A 47 -31.67 -15.00 9.19
N GLN A 48 -30.44 -14.50 9.31
CA GLN A 48 -29.74 -13.78 8.24
C GLN A 48 -28.33 -14.33 8.08
N LEU A 49 -27.91 -14.54 6.84
CA LEU A 49 -26.53 -14.85 6.45
C LEU A 49 -25.93 -13.69 5.69
N SER A 50 -24.62 -13.48 5.86
CA SER A 50 -23.87 -12.45 5.14
C SER A 50 -22.48 -12.97 4.81
N LEU A 51 -22.14 -13.00 3.54
CA LEU A 51 -20.80 -13.28 3.04
C LEU A 51 -20.15 -11.97 2.63
N THR A 52 -19.01 -11.67 3.22
CA THR A 52 -18.25 -10.44 2.95
C THR A 52 -16.85 -10.79 2.48
N ALA A 53 -16.38 -10.15 1.43
CA ALA A 53 -15.01 -10.23 0.96
C ALA A 53 -14.47 -8.82 0.72
N PHE A 54 -13.26 -8.53 1.19
CA PHE A 54 -12.60 -7.26 0.95
C PHE A 54 -11.08 -7.40 0.91
N GLY A 55 -10.43 -6.41 0.30
CA GLY A 55 -8.99 -6.33 0.24
C GLY A 55 -8.52 -5.03 -0.38
N ALA A 56 -7.24 -4.74 -0.16
CA ALA A 56 -6.59 -3.51 -0.61
C ALA A 56 -5.18 -3.80 -1.13
N PRO A 57 -5.02 -4.39 -2.33
CA PRO A 57 -3.71 -4.55 -2.92
C PRO A 57 -3.06 -3.19 -3.17
N GLN A 58 -1.80 -3.06 -2.75
CA GLN A 58 -1.07 -1.83 -2.88
C GLN A 58 0.41 -2.04 -3.22
N LYS A 59 0.96 -1.08 -3.93
CA LYS A 59 2.38 -0.97 -4.26
C LYS A 59 2.78 0.49 -4.08
N HIS A 60 3.84 0.74 -3.33
CA HIS A 60 4.35 2.08 -3.13
C HIS A 60 5.86 2.10 -2.87
N ASN A 61 6.49 3.12 -3.38
CA ASN A 61 7.86 3.46 -3.03
C ASN A 61 7.88 4.28 -1.73
N LYS A 62 8.99 4.21 -1.01
CA LYS A 62 9.16 4.91 0.27
C LYS A 62 10.47 5.69 0.29
N ARG A 63 10.50 6.75 1.10
CA ARG A 63 11.75 7.33 1.58
C ARG A 63 12.25 6.45 2.73
N SER A 64 13.49 5.96 2.62
CA SER A 64 14.09 5.17 3.70
C SER A 64 14.44 6.06 4.89
N SER A 65 14.13 5.58 6.09
CA SER A 65 14.60 6.20 7.34
C SER A 65 15.97 5.66 7.77
N ALA A 66 16.39 4.51 7.22
CA ALA A 66 17.67 3.89 7.56
C ALA A 66 18.87 4.60 6.91
N ASP A 67 18.63 5.25 5.75
CA ASP A 67 19.64 6.02 5.01
C ASP A 67 19.40 7.52 5.23
N GLY A 68 19.21 7.90 6.49
CA GLY A 68 18.99 9.28 6.89
C GLY A 68 20.21 10.17 6.65
N LEU A 69 19.93 11.41 6.30
CA LEU A 69 20.95 12.46 6.24
C LEU A 69 21.20 13.02 7.65
N SER A 70 22.40 13.55 7.87
CA SER A 70 22.70 14.37 9.05
C SER A 70 21.86 15.65 9.05
N ILE A 71 21.82 16.34 10.18
CA ILE A 71 21.14 17.63 10.29
C ILE A 71 21.72 18.66 9.31
N GLU A 72 23.04 18.70 9.19
CA GLU A 72 23.75 19.61 8.28
C GLU A 72 23.40 19.31 6.81
N GLU A 73 23.38 18.03 6.42
CA GLU A 73 22.96 17.63 5.08
C GLU A 73 21.51 18.02 4.80
N TRP A 74 20.60 17.84 5.77
CA TRP A 74 19.21 18.28 5.64
C TRP A 74 19.05 19.78 5.47
N GLN A 75 19.89 20.58 6.12
CA GLN A 75 19.90 22.04 5.95
C GLN A 75 20.31 22.45 4.54
N ASN A 76 21.09 21.62 3.87
CA ASN A 76 21.64 21.90 2.55
C ASN A 76 20.87 21.26 1.39
N VAL A 77 19.87 20.41 1.64
CA VAL A 77 19.15 19.70 0.56
C VAL A 77 18.39 20.64 -0.40
N GLY A 78 18.09 21.87 0.01
CA GLY A 78 17.40 22.85 -0.83
C GLY A 78 18.10 23.10 -2.17
N GLN A 79 19.43 22.99 -2.23
CA GLN A 79 20.21 23.15 -3.46
C GLN A 79 19.92 22.08 -4.53
N TYR A 80 19.30 20.94 -4.16
CA TYR A 80 18.98 19.84 -5.08
C TYR A 80 17.49 19.82 -5.47
N MET A 81 16.75 20.89 -5.17
CA MET A 81 15.29 20.87 -5.30
C MET A 81 14.75 21.84 -6.34
N ASP A 82 15.63 22.53 -7.09
CA ASP A 82 15.23 23.50 -8.13
C ASP A 82 14.13 24.49 -7.68
N GLY A 83 14.23 24.96 -6.43
CA GLY A 83 13.24 25.85 -5.84
C GLY A 83 12.02 25.16 -5.24
N ASP A 84 11.91 23.84 -5.36
CA ASP A 84 10.86 23.09 -4.67
C ASP A 84 11.17 22.89 -3.17
N SER A 85 10.19 22.50 -2.40
CA SER A 85 10.32 22.34 -0.96
C SER A 85 11.37 21.29 -0.56
N PRO A 86 12.32 21.63 0.32
CA PRO A 86 13.31 20.67 0.81
C PRO A 86 12.67 19.46 1.53
N TYR A 87 11.45 19.57 2.04
CA TYR A 87 10.73 18.45 2.67
C TYR A 87 10.34 17.35 1.70
N LYS A 88 10.29 17.65 0.39
CA LYS A 88 10.05 16.66 -0.66
C LYS A 88 11.29 15.83 -1.00
N TYR A 89 12.46 16.25 -0.55
CA TYR A 89 13.71 15.56 -0.85
C TYR A 89 13.69 14.10 -0.40
N ASN A 90 14.22 13.23 -1.27
CA ASN A 90 14.38 11.82 -0.97
C ASN A 90 15.80 11.37 -1.34
N PRO A 91 16.69 11.12 -0.35
CA PRO A 91 18.05 10.68 -0.63
C PRO A 91 18.13 9.31 -1.31
N THR A 92 17.04 8.52 -1.25
CA THR A 92 16.98 7.17 -1.81
C THR A 92 16.23 7.10 -3.14
N PHE A 93 16.02 8.24 -3.77
CA PHE A 93 15.40 8.40 -5.08
C PHE A 93 16.41 8.93 -6.10
N GLY A 94 16.30 8.50 -7.34
CA GLY A 94 17.09 9.00 -8.46
C GLY A 94 16.68 8.33 -9.76
N TYR A 95 17.59 8.40 -10.72
CA TYR A 95 17.39 7.83 -12.05
C TYR A 95 18.49 6.81 -12.36
N ASP A 96 18.17 5.77 -13.08
CA ASP A 96 19.15 4.87 -13.64
C ASP A 96 19.80 5.47 -14.91
N LYS A 97 20.79 4.78 -15.46
CA LYS A 97 21.49 5.19 -16.68
C LYS A 97 20.61 5.34 -17.92
N ASN A 98 19.38 4.82 -17.89
CA ASN A 98 18.41 4.91 -18.98
C ASN A 98 17.36 6.00 -18.71
N GLY A 99 17.49 6.78 -17.63
CA GLY A 99 16.55 7.82 -17.24
C GLY A 99 15.28 7.30 -16.55
N ASN A 100 15.21 6.01 -16.19
CA ASN A 100 14.05 5.48 -15.47
C ASN A 100 14.15 5.84 -13.99
N VAL A 101 13.03 6.28 -13.42
CA VAL A 101 12.92 6.53 -11.99
C VAL A 101 13.22 5.26 -11.20
N ARG A 102 14.08 5.40 -10.22
CA ARG A 102 14.44 4.35 -9.27
C ARG A 102 14.31 4.86 -7.85
N SER A 103 13.72 4.04 -6.99
CA SER A 103 13.72 4.23 -5.55
C SER A 103 14.36 3.01 -4.90
N SER A 104 15.16 3.21 -3.87
CA SER A 104 15.78 2.09 -3.16
C SER A 104 14.79 1.32 -2.28
N ASN A 105 13.58 1.82 -2.11
CA ASN A 105 12.60 1.19 -1.24
C ASN A 105 11.26 1.03 -1.94
N LEU A 106 10.85 -0.21 -2.08
CA LEU A 106 9.54 -0.60 -2.59
C LEU A 106 8.84 -1.48 -1.55
N ASN A 107 7.55 -1.28 -1.39
CA ASN A 107 6.69 -2.17 -0.64
C ASN A 107 5.47 -2.57 -1.47
N THR A 108 5.15 -3.84 -1.46
CA THR A 108 3.91 -4.40 -2.01
C THR A 108 3.19 -5.17 -0.93
N TYR A 109 1.88 -5.05 -0.90
CA TYR A 109 1.11 -5.68 0.15
C TYR A 109 -0.33 -5.93 -0.29
N HIS A 110 -0.84 -7.12 0.03
CA HIS A 110 -2.24 -7.47 -0.14
C HIS A 110 -2.66 -8.47 0.94
N LYS A 111 -3.66 -8.10 1.74
CA LYS A 111 -4.23 -8.95 2.79
C LYS A 111 -5.74 -9.00 2.64
N PRO A 112 -6.27 -9.88 1.75
CA PRO A 112 -7.69 -10.10 1.65
C PRO A 112 -8.24 -10.81 2.88
N GLN A 113 -9.52 -10.56 3.11
CA GLN A 113 -10.30 -11.27 4.12
C GLN A 113 -11.66 -11.67 3.53
N ILE A 114 -12.08 -12.87 3.86
CA ILE A 114 -13.42 -13.39 3.58
C ILE A 114 -14.04 -13.77 4.90
N SER A 115 -15.28 -13.37 5.13
CA SER A 115 -16.03 -13.70 6.35
C SER A 115 -17.47 -14.12 6.03
N LEU A 116 -17.94 -15.10 6.77
CA LEU A 116 -19.33 -15.54 6.77
C LEU A 116 -19.91 -15.24 8.14
N ALA A 117 -20.94 -14.44 8.19
CA ALA A 117 -21.66 -14.09 9.41
C ALA A 117 -23.08 -14.65 9.36
N HIS A 118 -23.52 -15.21 10.48
CA HIS A 118 -24.89 -15.65 10.71
C HIS A 118 -25.46 -14.92 11.91
N ILE A 119 -26.59 -14.30 11.75
CA ILE A 119 -27.37 -13.69 12.83
C ILE A 119 -28.61 -14.51 13.03
N TRP A 120 -28.83 -14.94 14.29
CA TRP A 120 -30.03 -15.65 14.72
C TRP A 120 -30.73 -14.86 15.84
N GLN A 121 -31.92 -14.37 15.55
CA GLN A 121 -32.82 -13.80 16.55
C GLN A 121 -33.59 -14.94 17.19
N ILE A 122 -33.15 -15.37 18.38
CA ILE A 122 -33.71 -16.52 19.11
C ILE A 122 -35.12 -16.20 19.60
N ASP A 123 -35.24 -15.06 20.25
CA ASP A 123 -36.51 -14.51 20.74
C ASP A 123 -36.42 -12.97 20.82
N TYR A 124 -37.42 -12.32 21.42
CA TYR A 124 -37.49 -10.85 21.53
C TYR A 124 -36.43 -10.23 22.47
N LYS A 125 -35.73 -11.03 23.25
CA LYS A 125 -34.67 -10.61 24.19
C LYS A 125 -33.30 -11.11 23.80
N SER A 126 -33.19 -12.15 22.99
CA SER A 126 -31.95 -12.90 22.79
C SER A 126 -31.61 -13.02 21.32
N SER A 127 -30.36 -12.70 20.98
CA SER A 127 -29.80 -12.93 19.65
C SER A 127 -28.41 -13.56 19.73
N LEU A 128 -28.06 -14.33 18.73
CA LEU A 128 -26.74 -14.94 18.57
C LEU A 128 -26.14 -14.49 17.24
N SER A 129 -24.95 -13.95 17.29
CA SER A 129 -24.14 -13.63 16.10
C SER A 129 -22.93 -14.55 16.05
N THR A 130 -22.77 -15.29 14.97
CA THR A 130 -21.63 -16.18 14.72
C THR A 130 -20.91 -15.71 13.48
N THR A 131 -19.59 -15.51 13.57
CA THR A 131 -18.77 -15.11 12.43
C THR A 131 -17.56 -16.03 12.30
N ALA A 132 -17.40 -16.61 11.13
CA ALA A 132 -16.19 -17.29 10.71
C ALA A 132 -15.47 -16.43 9.66
N TYR A 133 -14.16 -16.35 9.74
CA TYR A 133 -13.38 -15.62 8.73
C TYR A 133 -12.05 -16.29 8.43
N VAL A 134 -11.52 -16.00 7.26
CA VAL A 134 -10.18 -16.36 6.84
C VAL A 134 -9.51 -15.12 6.25
N SER A 135 -8.24 -14.95 6.57
CA SER A 135 -7.40 -13.90 6.01
C SER A 135 -6.03 -14.48 5.69
N PHE A 136 -5.50 -14.13 4.54
CA PHE A 136 -4.16 -14.50 4.12
C PHE A 136 -3.46 -13.26 3.57
N ALA A 137 -2.13 -13.20 3.70
CA ALA A 137 -1.37 -12.06 3.26
C ALA A 137 -0.30 -12.46 2.26
N THR A 138 -0.17 -11.66 1.22
CA THR A 138 0.98 -11.68 0.33
C THR A 138 1.61 -10.31 0.34
N GLY A 139 2.91 -10.26 0.29
CA GLY A 139 3.62 -8.99 0.27
C GLY A 139 5.09 -9.19 0.02
N GLY A 140 5.77 -8.12 -0.27
CA GLY A 140 7.19 -8.13 -0.55
C GLY A 140 7.68 -6.73 -0.83
N GLY A 141 8.94 -6.64 -1.18
CA GLY A 141 9.56 -5.38 -1.51
C GLY A 141 11.05 -5.53 -1.63
N TYR A 142 11.71 -4.43 -1.79
CA TYR A 142 13.17 -4.36 -1.72
C TYR A 142 13.59 -3.07 -1.03
N SER A 143 14.80 -3.09 -0.51
CA SER A 143 15.51 -1.92 0.00
C SER A 143 16.99 -2.04 -0.33
N GLY A 144 17.71 -0.92 -0.28
CA GLY A 144 19.18 -0.95 -0.34
C GLY A 144 19.74 -1.77 0.82
N GLN A 145 20.75 -2.58 0.56
CA GLN A 145 21.45 -3.36 1.57
C GLN A 145 22.80 -2.73 1.88
N GLY A 146 23.20 -2.78 3.14
CA GLY A 146 24.35 -2.03 3.61
C GLY A 146 24.02 -0.55 3.81
N ARG A 147 25.00 0.19 4.29
CA ARG A 147 24.85 1.65 4.47
C ARG A 147 25.00 2.33 3.12
N GLY A 148 23.99 3.08 2.72
CA GLY A 148 24.08 4.00 1.59
C GLY A 148 25.05 5.13 1.91
N THR A 149 25.90 5.47 0.95
CA THR A 149 26.80 6.63 1.05
C THR A 149 26.30 7.69 0.11
N TRP A 150 25.94 8.84 0.68
CA TRP A 150 25.55 10.00 -0.08
C TRP A 150 26.77 10.83 -0.50
N ASN A 151 26.86 11.14 -1.78
CA ASN A 151 28.02 11.85 -2.36
C ASN A 151 27.63 13.20 -2.99
N GLY A 152 26.56 13.82 -2.49
CA GLY A 152 26.08 15.13 -2.94
C GLY A 152 24.85 15.05 -3.85
N ASN A 153 24.75 14.11 -4.75
CA ASN A 153 23.59 13.98 -5.63
C ASN A 153 23.17 12.54 -5.94
N SER A 154 23.84 11.56 -5.34
CA SER A 154 23.52 10.15 -5.53
C SER A 154 23.76 9.36 -4.25
N ILE A 155 23.12 8.20 -4.16
CA ILE A 155 23.38 7.23 -3.12
C ILE A 155 23.94 5.95 -3.75
N SER A 156 25.07 5.52 -3.22
CA SER A 156 25.69 4.24 -3.57
C SER A 156 25.43 3.23 -2.48
N TYR A 157 24.93 2.06 -2.86
CA TYR A 157 24.68 0.94 -1.96
C TYR A 157 25.68 -0.19 -2.25
N SER A 158 26.09 -0.90 -1.20
CA SER A 158 26.92 -2.09 -1.35
C SER A 158 26.19 -3.21 -2.08
N SER A 159 24.87 -3.31 -1.90
CA SER A 159 24.01 -4.25 -2.61
C SER A 159 22.55 -3.82 -2.56
N TRP A 160 21.70 -4.49 -3.37
CA TRP A 160 20.27 -4.33 -3.38
C TRP A 160 19.59 -5.62 -2.94
N TYR A 161 18.76 -5.54 -1.92
CA TYR A 161 17.96 -6.66 -1.47
C TYR A 161 16.65 -6.74 -2.27
N GLY A 162 16.39 -7.90 -2.87
CA GLY A 162 15.15 -8.13 -3.63
C GLY A 162 15.06 -7.40 -4.97
N ALA A 163 16.12 -6.73 -5.41
CA ALA A 163 16.18 -6.13 -6.74
C ALA A 163 16.29 -7.22 -7.80
N THR A 164 15.45 -7.19 -8.81
CA THR A 164 15.40 -8.22 -9.85
C THR A 164 16.61 -8.21 -10.76
N ASP A 165 17.22 -7.05 -10.98
CA ASP A 165 18.40 -6.91 -11.84
C ASP A 165 19.71 -6.90 -11.07
N GLY A 166 19.67 -6.73 -9.75
CA GLY A 166 20.83 -6.80 -8.84
C GLY A 166 22.00 -5.87 -9.19
N LYS A 167 21.85 -5.06 -10.22
CA LYS A 167 22.95 -4.33 -10.86
C LYS A 167 22.97 -2.84 -10.55
N ILE A 168 21.87 -2.29 -10.04
CA ILE A 168 21.77 -0.86 -9.76
C ILE A 168 22.09 -0.65 -8.29
N ASN A 169 23.31 -0.32 -8.00
CA ASN A 169 23.77 0.03 -6.67
C ASN A 169 24.05 1.54 -6.50
N THR A 170 23.76 2.32 -7.53
CA THR A 170 23.90 3.77 -7.53
C THR A 170 22.67 4.42 -8.13
N LEU A 171 22.06 5.33 -7.42
CA LEU A 171 20.97 6.19 -7.89
C LEU A 171 21.50 7.60 -8.15
N PHE A 172 21.22 8.12 -9.33
CA PHE A 172 21.58 9.46 -9.71
C PHE A 172 20.38 10.38 -9.65
N ARG A 173 20.59 11.59 -9.19
CA ARG A 173 19.63 12.67 -9.30
C ARG A 173 19.96 13.52 -10.51
N ASN A 174 18.95 14.03 -11.17
CA ASN A 174 19.15 15.15 -12.06
C ASN A 174 19.43 16.38 -11.20
N ALA A 175 20.54 17.01 -11.48
CA ALA A 175 20.87 18.30 -10.91
C ALA A 175 19.96 19.37 -11.50
#